data_9e176fb57b9dd07bb3d29bafd1358679
#
_entry.id   9e176fb57b9dd07bb3d29bafd1358679
#
_cell.length_a   1.000
_cell.length_b   1.000
_cell.length_c   1.000
_cell.angle_alpha   90.00
_cell.angle_beta   90.00
_cell.angle_gamma   90.00
#
_symmetry.space_group_name_H-M   'P 1'
#
loop_
_entity.id
_entity.type
_entity.pdbx_description
1 polymer ?
#
loop_
_entity_poly.entity_id
_entity_poly.type
_entity_poly.pdbx_seq_one_letter_code
_entity_poly.pdbx_strand_id
1 'polypeptide(L)'
;MAFVMTLLAAFTFVTAQAATPRLERQGSTMRLIVNDEPLLLLGGELGNSSASSAAYMAPYWPKLKQMNLNTVLAPVSWELVEPVEGQFDWRSFDQLLKDARAHDMKLVLLWFGAWKNSMSTYVPSWVKRDQARFPRVQLPNGQSTEILSAFSTATRDADARAFAALLSHIKAVDAKQSTVVMVQVENEIGMLPVAREYGAEANRLFADRVPAELMRHLDASRVHQTGLHKLWAEQGGKSEGTWTEVFGEGDASAEAFTAWHYSRFVEALVVAGKAAYPLPMYVNAALNRMNKAPGEYPSGGPLPHLLDVWKAGAPSLDLLAPDIYFPNFVDLAARFRRADNAVFIPEANNSDKPEVPANAFYAFGKLDAIGFSPFSIESIADRKPNPLADAYAVLRQLSPAILSAQGLNRMSGFRPRILEDETVIDMPVTEDIGNYSFTVSFIDPWTPEAEQRTATHGGLIIQTGPEDYLIAGQGIVVTAKPIGTGPPLAGIDHAWEGRFDQQGRWISGRLLNGDQTHQGRHVRLAPGQFQIQQVRFYRYR
;
A
#
# COMPACT_ATOMS: atom_id res chain seq x y z
N MET A 1 59.03 -24.90 -39.06
CA MET A 1 58.36 -23.64 -38.69
C MET A 1 56.86 -23.92 -38.60
N ALA A 2 56.35 -24.09 -37.42
CA ALA A 2 54.90 -24.30 -37.17
C ALA A 2 54.30 -23.01 -36.66
N PHE A 3 53.35 -22.44 -37.42
CA PHE A 3 52.60 -21.24 -37.02
C PHE A 3 51.46 -21.66 -36.06
N VAL A 4 51.54 -21.21 -34.82
CA VAL A 4 50.45 -21.30 -33.86
C VAL A 4 49.55 -20.09 -34.03
N MET A 5 48.33 -20.32 -34.51
CA MET A 5 47.28 -19.30 -34.68
C MET A 5 46.47 -19.25 -33.40
N THR A 6 46.67 -18.19 -32.57
CA THR A 6 45.93 -17.97 -31.34
C THR A 6 44.59 -17.31 -31.71
N LEU A 7 43.48 -18.05 -31.56
CA LEU A 7 42.10 -17.50 -31.67
C LEU A 7 41.78 -16.71 -30.41
N LEU A 8 41.70 -15.38 -30.49
CA LEU A 8 41.08 -14.54 -29.44
C LEU A 8 39.58 -14.64 -29.58
N ALA A 9 38.92 -15.34 -28.66
CA ALA A 9 37.46 -15.29 -28.51
C ALA A 9 37.07 -13.99 -27.78
N ALA A 10 36.50 -13.05 -28.51
CA ALA A 10 35.90 -11.85 -27.92
C ALA A 10 34.55 -12.25 -27.25
N PHE A 11 34.54 -12.33 -25.93
CA PHE A 11 33.30 -12.41 -25.16
C PHE A 11 32.61 -11.05 -25.18
N THR A 12 31.60 -10.88 -26.01
CA THR A 12 30.67 -9.79 -25.90
C THR A 12 29.79 -10.02 -24.68
N PHE A 13 30.05 -9.30 -23.60
CA PHE A 13 29.10 -9.20 -22.49
C PHE A 13 27.87 -8.43 -22.99
N VAL A 14 26.82 -9.16 -23.33
CA VAL A 14 25.47 -8.59 -23.46
C VAL A 14 25.06 -8.25 -22.04
N THR A 15 25.14 -6.97 -21.67
CA THR A 15 24.53 -6.47 -20.44
C THR A 15 23.03 -6.63 -20.62
N ALA A 16 22.44 -7.62 -19.95
CA ALA A 16 20.99 -7.76 -19.89
C ALA A 16 20.43 -6.43 -19.36
N GLN A 17 19.53 -5.82 -20.12
CA GLN A 17 18.83 -4.63 -19.68
C GLN A 17 17.97 -5.07 -18.49
N ALA A 18 18.06 -4.35 -17.34
CA ALA A 18 17.23 -4.65 -16.20
C ALA A 18 15.75 -4.62 -16.61
N ALA A 19 14.99 -5.64 -16.22
CA ALA A 19 13.57 -5.70 -16.53
C ALA A 19 12.84 -4.57 -15.78
N THR A 20 11.88 -3.93 -16.46
CA THR A 20 11.03 -2.90 -15.84
C THR A 20 10.32 -3.50 -14.64
N PRO A 21 10.25 -2.80 -13.48
CA PRO A 21 9.44 -3.22 -12.34
C PRO A 21 8.00 -3.53 -12.75
N ARG A 22 7.44 -4.61 -12.24
CA ARG A 22 6.11 -5.09 -12.62
C ARG A 22 5.43 -5.85 -11.49
N LEU A 23 4.11 -6.00 -11.59
CA LEU A 23 3.34 -6.89 -10.72
C LEU A 23 3.17 -8.24 -11.38
N GLU A 24 3.41 -9.32 -10.64
CA GLU A 24 3.19 -10.69 -11.07
C GLU A 24 2.29 -11.45 -10.10
N ARG A 25 1.38 -12.27 -10.63
CA ARG A 25 0.48 -13.09 -9.80
C ARG A 25 1.23 -14.24 -9.14
N GLN A 26 0.98 -14.41 -7.82
CA GLN A 26 1.33 -15.60 -7.06
C GLN A 26 0.11 -16.06 -6.24
N GLY A 27 -0.44 -17.22 -6.58
CA GLY A 27 -1.62 -17.73 -5.90
C GLY A 27 -2.79 -16.74 -5.92
N SER A 28 -3.26 -16.33 -4.74
CA SER A 28 -4.38 -15.42 -4.57
C SER A 28 -4.01 -13.93 -4.60
N THR A 29 -2.72 -13.57 -4.68
CA THR A 29 -2.25 -12.17 -4.64
C THR A 29 -1.32 -11.82 -5.79
N MET A 30 -0.80 -10.58 -5.79
CA MET A 30 0.25 -10.10 -6.68
C MET A 30 1.51 -9.78 -5.87
N ARG A 31 2.67 -9.91 -6.49
CA ARG A 31 3.97 -9.50 -5.95
C ARG A 31 4.58 -8.42 -6.83
N LEU A 32 5.31 -7.51 -6.22
CA LEU A 32 6.15 -6.58 -6.95
C LEU A 32 7.47 -7.27 -7.32
N ILE A 33 7.79 -7.27 -8.61
CA ILE A 33 9.04 -7.82 -9.15
C ILE A 33 9.93 -6.67 -9.59
N VAL A 34 11.15 -6.66 -9.09
CA VAL A 34 12.19 -5.65 -9.41
C VAL A 34 13.48 -6.37 -9.75
N ASN A 35 14.04 -6.11 -10.91
CA ASN A 35 15.23 -6.82 -11.43
C ASN A 35 15.04 -8.34 -11.43
N ASP A 36 13.84 -8.80 -11.81
CA ASP A 36 13.41 -10.20 -11.86
C ASP A 36 13.33 -10.92 -10.50
N GLU A 37 13.47 -10.19 -9.40
CA GLU A 37 13.33 -10.73 -8.04
C GLU A 37 12.12 -10.09 -7.32
N PRO A 38 11.39 -10.87 -6.51
CA PRO A 38 10.30 -10.33 -5.73
C PRO A 38 10.81 -9.41 -4.62
N LEU A 39 10.15 -8.26 -4.46
CA LEU A 39 10.49 -7.25 -3.46
C LEU A 39 9.32 -6.99 -2.52
N LEU A 40 9.57 -7.06 -1.21
CA LEU A 40 8.66 -6.61 -0.17
C LEU A 40 9.03 -5.17 0.23
N LEU A 41 8.08 -4.23 0.13
CA LEU A 41 8.35 -2.83 0.46
C LEU A 41 8.19 -2.58 1.96
N LEU A 42 9.31 -2.55 2.68
CA LEU A 42 9.40 -2.02 4.04
C LEU A 42 9.59 -0.51 3.92
N GLY A 43 8.46 0.18 3.76
CA GLY A 43 8.43 1.55 3.35
C GLY A 43 8.29 2.55 4.50
N GLY A 44 8.46 3.81 4.15
CA GLY A 44 8.07 4.96 4.94
C GLY A 44 7.80 6.11 4.00
N GLU A 45 6.69 6.81 4.21
CA GLU A 45 6.34 7.98 3.44
C GLU A 45 6.91 9.24 4.07
N LEU A 46 7.51 10.08 3.26
CA LEU A 46 8.04 11.38 3.69
C LEU A 46 6.90 12.39 3.91
N GLY A 47 7.15 13.36 4.78
CA GLY A 47 6.31 14.56 4.85
C GLY A 47 6.25 15.27 3.50
N ASN A 48 5.11 15.90 3.21
CA ASN A 48 4.76 16.42 1.87
C ASN A 48 5.80 17.36 1.23
N SER A 49 6.58 18.07 2.05
CA SER A 49 7.58 19.02 1.56
C SER A 49 9.02 18.52 1.70
N SER A 50 9.24 17.36 2.33
CA SER A 50 10.59 16.91 2.72
C SER A 50 11.49 16.67 1.52
N ALA A 51 10.96 16.01 0.47
CA ALA A 51 11.71 15.72 -0.75
C ALA A 51 12.00 16.96 -1.62
N SER A 52 11.41 18.11 -1.35
CA SER A 52 11.66 19.36 -2.09
C SER A 52 13.04 19.97 -1.81
N SER A 53 13.75 19.49 -0.78
CA SER A 53 15.06 19.98 -0.39
C SER A 53 16.02 18.85 -0.07
N ALA A 54 17.05 18.68 -0.91
CA ALA A 54 18.12 17.73 -0.67
C ALA A 54 18.89 18.01 0.63
N ALA A 55 19.09 19.28 0.97
CA ALA A 55 19.75 19.67 2.22
C ALA A 55 18.93 19.30 3.45
N TYR A 56 17.59 19.40 3.37
CA TYR A 56 16.70 18.94 4.43
C TYR A 56 16.78 17.42 4.59
N MET A 57 16.75 16.66 3.50
CA MET A 57 16.76 15.19 3.51
C MET A 57 18.11 14.57 3.85
N ALA A 58 19.23 15.25 3.59
CA ALA A 58 20.56 14.69 3.75
C ALA A 58 20.82 13.98 5.11
N PRO A 59 20.43 14.54 6.28
CA PRO A 59 20.65 13.88 7.57
C PRO A 59 19.72 12.69 7.82
N TYR A 60 18.61 12.54 7.07
CA TYR A 60 17.62 11.50 7.31
C TYR A 60 17.94 10.19 6.57
N TRP A 61 18.52 10.21 5.39
CA TRP A 61 18.80 9.00 4.61
C TRP A 61 19.54 7.90 5.40
N PRO A 62 20.66 8.17 6.09
CA PRO A 62 21.33 7.14 6.87
C PRO A 62 20.49 6.65 8.05
N LYS A 63 19.64 7.50 8.64
CA LYS A 63 18.76 7.13 9.75
C LYS A 63 17.63 6.22 9.29
N LEU A 64 17.00 6.52 8.14
CA LEU A 64 15.98 5.66 7.53
C LEU A 64 16.55 4.26 7.22
N LYS A 65 17.80 4.20 6.72
CA LYS A 65 18.50 2.92 6.53
C LYS A 65 18.72 2.17 7.85
N GLN A 66 19.09 2.88 8.92
CA GLN A 66 19.24 2.29 10.25
C GLN A 66 17.91 1.79 10.82
N MET A 67 16.80 2.39 10.45
CA MET A 67 15.45 1.91 10.78
C MET A 67 15.01 0.67 9.97
N ASN A 68 15.90 0.10 9.15
CA ASN A 68 15.67 -1.07 8.31
C ASN A 68 14.67 -0.86 7.15
N LEU A 69 14.40 0.36 6.76
CA LEU A 69 13.66 0.63 5.52
C LEU A 69 14.48 0.15 4.31
N ASN A 70 13.77 -0.29 3.29
CA ASN A 70 14.32 -0.54 1.96
C ASN A 70 13.68 0.36 0.89
N THR A 71 12.64 1.11 1.24
CA THR A 71 11.86 1.92 0.32
C THR A 71 11.44 3.22 0.99
N VAL A 72 11.47 4.30 0.22
CA VAL A 72 10.94 5.61 0.63
C VAL A 72 9.86 6.03 -0.37
N LEU A 73 8.71 6.44 0.13
CA LEU A 73 7.67 7.08 -0.66
C LEU A 73 7.96 8.57 -0.65
N ALA A 74 8.23 9.15 -1.83
CA ALA A 74 8.74 10.51 -1.94
C ALA A 74 7.88 11.38 -2.86
N PRO A 75 7.38 12.54 -2.40
CA PRO A 75 6.65 13.49 -3.22
C PRO A 75 7.50 14.07 -4.37
N VAL A 76 6.88 14.14 -5.54
CA VAL A 76 7.37 14.88 -6.71
C VAL A 76 6.24 15.79 -7.19
N SER A 77 6.38 17.09 -7.02
CA SER A 77 5.31 18.05 -7.33
C SER A 77 5.44 18.63 -8.74
N TRP A 78 4.30 18.82 -9.38
CA TRP A 78 4.23 19.40 -10.73
C TRP A 78 4.88 20.79 -10.79
N GLU A 79 4.66 21.62 -9.76
CA GLU A 79 5.23 22.99 -9.72
C GLU A 79 6.77 23.02 -9.72
N LEU A 80 7.43 21.98 -9.19
CA LEU A 80 8.90 21.85 -9.22
C LEU A 80 9.40 21.25 -10.53
N VAL A 81 8.61 20.35 -11.14
CA VAL A 81 8.96 19.65 -12.37
C VAL A 81 8.78 20.55 -13.60
N GLU A 82 7.71 21.36 -13.64
CA GLU A 82 7.40 22.26 -14.77
C GLU A 82 7.11 23.69 -14.27
N PRO A 83 8.08 24.39 -13.70
CA PRO A 83 7.87 25.74 -13.11
C PRO A 83 7.43 26.78 -14.16
N VAL A 84 7.81 26.59 -15.40
CA VAL A 84 7.37 27.37 -16.57
C VAL A 84 6.80 26.38 -17.59
N GLU A 85 5.66 26.72 -18.19
CA GLU A 85 4.99 25.85 -19.13
C GLU A 85 5.93 25.35 -20.25
N GLY A 86 6.01 24.02 -20.41
CA GLY A 86 6.87 23.38 -21.40
C GLY A 86 8.37 23.36 -21.06
N GLN A 87 8.78 23.89 -19.88
CA GLN A 87 10.17 23.87 -19.43
C GLN A 87 10.32 23.03 -18.17
N PHE A 88 10.95 21.85 -18.33
CA PHE A 88 11.10 20.90 -17.26
C PHE A 88 12.41 21.09 -16.49
N ASP A 89 12.34 21.01 -15.15
CA ASP A 89 13.49 21.06 -14.24
C ASP A 89 13.59 19.74 -13.47
N TRP A 90 14.63 18.97 -13.77
CA TRP A 90 14.86 17.65 -13.17
C TRP A 90 15.80 17.67 -11.98
N ARG A 91 16.38 18.82 -11.63
CA ARG A 91 17.45 18.92 -10.61
C ARG A 91 17.04 18.35 -9.25
N SER A 92 15.83 18.63 -8.80
CA SER A 92 15.31 18.13 -7.52
C SER A 92 15.12 16.61 -7.56
N PHE A 93 14.49 16.11 -8.64
CA PHE A 93 14.28 14.68 -8.84
C PHE A 93 15.60 13.90 -8.99
N ASP A 94 16.54 14.39 -9.81
CA ASP A 94 17.82 13.73 -10.03
C ASP A 94 18.64 13.64 -8.73
N GLN A 95 18.57 14.67 -7.87
CA GLN A 95 19.22 14.63 -6.57
C GLN A 95 18.54 13.64 -5.62
N LEU A 96 17.21 13.60 -5.57
CA LEU A 96 16.44 12.60 -4.83
C LEU A 96 16.84 11.18 -5.22
N LEU A 97 16.90 10.91 -6.53
CA LEU A 97 17.27 9.62 -7.10
C LEU A 97 18.71 9.24 -6.72
N LYS A 98 19.65 10.18 -6.80
CA LYS A 98 21.05 9.99 -6.41
C LYS A 98 21.19 9.64 -4.93
N ASP A 99 20.47 10.37 -4.07
CA ASP A 99 20.54 10.17 -2.62
C ASP A 99 19.92 8.82 -2.21
N ALA A 100 18.79 8.43 -2.80
CA ALA A 100 18.19 7.12 -2.59
C ALA A 100 19.16 5.98 -2.96
N ARG A 101 19.84 6.09 -4.11
CA ARG A 101 20.85 5.12 -4.55
C ARG A 101 22.02 5.04 -3.61
N ALA A 102 22.54 6.18 -3.15
CA ALA A 102 23.67 6.23 -2.22
C ALA A 102 23.39 5.51 -0.89
N HIS A 103 22.10 5.36 -0.54
CA HIS A 103 21.68 4.69 0.68
C HIS A 103 21.00 3.33 0.44
N ASP A 104 21.08 2.78 -0.78
CA ASP A 104 20.47 1.51 -1.16
C ASP A 104 18.97 1.48 -0.81
N MET A 105 18.24 2.52 -1.23
CA MET A 105 16.80 2.67 -1.07
C MET A 105 16.10 2.60 -2.42
N LYS A 106 14.96 1.94 -2.47
CA LYS A 106 14.00 2.07 -3.57
C LYS A 106 13.11 3.29 -3.34
N LEU A 107 12.53 3.78 -4.43
CA LEU A 107 11.58 4.89 -4.42
C LEU A 107 10.22 4.44 -4.97
N VAL A 108 9.17 4.80 -4.26
CA VAL A 108 7.82 4.94 -4.80
C VAL A 108 7.59 6.44 -4.92
N LEU A 109 7.33 6.92 -6.12
CA LEU A 109 7.12 8.35 -6.32
C LEU A 109 5.65 8.71 -6.13
N LEU A 110 5.39 9.82 -5.47
CA LEU A 110 4.06 10.38 -5.28
C LEU A 110 3.94 11.59 -6.20
N TRP A 111 3.20 11.44 -7.31
CA TRP A 111 2.94 12.55 -8.22
C TRP A 111 1.89 13.48 -7.63
N PHE A 112 2.32 14.64 -7.16
CA PHE A 112 1.43 15.72 -6.73
C PHE A 112 1.17 16.62 -7.94
N GLY A 113 0.19 16.21 -8.75
CA GLY A 113 -0.24 16.86 -9.97
C GLY A 113 -1.38 17.84 -9.74
N ALA A 114 -2.54 17.58 -10.35
CA ALA A 114 -3.72 18.44 -10.21
C ALA A 114 -4.29 18.44 -8.79
N TRP A 115 -4.12 17.36 -8.02
CA TRP A 115 -4.68 17.25 -6.66
C TRP A 115 -3.71 16.66 -5.64
N LYS A 116 -3.73 17.24 -4.45
CA LYS A 116 -3.16 16.71 -3.21
C LYS A 116 -4.12 17.02 -2.06
N ASN A 117 -4.59 15.97 -1.33
CA ASN A 117 -5.60 16.09 -0.27
C ASN A 117 -6.83 16.90 -0.74
N SER A 118 -7.39 16.54 -1.90
CA SER A 118 -8.50 17.24 -2.56
C SER A 118 -8.20 18.65 -3.05
N MET A 119 -7.03 19.24 -2.79
CA MET A 119 -6.68 20.62 -3.15
C MET A 119 -5.69 20.68 -4.31
N SER A 120 -5.66 21.80 -5.04
CA SER A 120 -4.81 21.99 -6.23
C SER A 120 -3.63 22.93 -5.94
N THR A 121 -2.95 22.73 -4.80
CA THR A 121 -1.89 23.64 -4.33
C THR A 121 -0.53 23.36 -4.95
N TYR A 122 -0.30 22.14 -5.47
CA TYR A 122 0.99 21.71 -6.04
C TYR A 122 1.11 21.91 -7.56
N VAL A 123 0.08 22.46 -8.20
CA VAL A 123 0.17 22.82 -9.62
C VAL A 123 1.05 24.06 -9.82
N PRO A 124 1.71 24.23 -10.98
CA PRO A 124 2.56 25.37 -11.28
C PRO A 124 1.82 26.71 -11.24
N SER A 125 2.57 27.79 -11.04
CA SER A 125 2.02 29.16 -10.97
C SER A 125 1.27 29.54 -12.25
N TRP A 126 1.70 29.09 -13.42
CA TRP A 126 1.04 29.35 -14.68
C TRP A 126 -0.35 28.68 -14.77
N VAL A 127 -0.55 27.49 -14.14
CA VAL A 127 -1.87 26.85 -13.98
C VAL A 127 -2.71 27.62 -12.96
N LYS A 128 -2.13 27.95 -11.79
CA LYS A 128 -2.86 28.67 -10.71
C LYS A 128 -3.48 29.98 -11.19
N ARG A 129 -2.80 30.70 -12.09
CA ARG A 129 -3.16 32.07 -12.50
C ARG A 129 -4.08 32.13 -13.73
N ASP A 130 -4.10 31.13 -14.58
CA ASP A 130 -4.93 31.10 -15.79
C ASP A 130 -6.24 30.33 -15.56
N GLN A 131 -7.16 30.96 -14.83
CA GLN A 131 -8.45 30.33 -14.49
C GLN A 131 -9.39 30.18 -15.71
N ALA A 132 -9.16 30.90 -16.80
CA ALA A 132 -9.92 30.75 -18.02
C ALA A 132 -9.59 29.42 -18.72
N ARG A 133 -8.33 29.04 -18.72
CA ARG A 133 -7.83 27.78 -19.27
C ARG A 133 -7.95 26.61 -18.31
N PHE A 134 -7.75 26.87 -17.00
CA PHE A 134 -7.76 25.87 -15.93
C PHE A 134 -8.87 26.19 -14.92
N PRO A 135 -10.14 25.90 -15.27
CA PRO A 135 -11.28 26.25 -14.44
C PRO A 135 -11.27 25.53 -13.10
N ARG A 136 -11.85 26.19 -12.11
CA ARG A 136 -12.03 25.69 -10.76
C ARG A 136 -13.38 25.04 -10.57
N VAL A 137 -13.46 24.09 -9.64
CA VAL A 137 -14.71 23.51 -9.16
C VAL A 137 -15.66 24.62 -8.70
N GLN A 138 -16.91 24.57 -9.16
CA GLN A 138 -17.98 25.46 -8.72
C GLN A 138 -18.92 24.77 -7.75
N LEU A 139 -19.25 25.46 -6.67
CA LEU A 139 -20.25 25.06 -5.68
C LEU A 139 -21.68 25.35 -6.19
N PRO A 140 -22.74 24.81 -5.53
CA PRO A 140 -24.13 25.05 -5.93
C PRO A 140 -24.53 26.52 -6.04
N ASN A 141 -23.89 27.39 -5.27
CA ASN A 141 -24.12 28.84 -5.28
C ASN A 141 -23.31 29.58 -6.38
N GLY A 142 -22.56 28.85 -7.22
CA GLY A 142 -21.70 29.42 -8.26
C GLY A 142 -20.33 29.91 -7.79
N GLN A 143 -20.03 29.82 -6.49
CA GLN A 143 -18.72 30.18 -5.98
C GLN A 143 -17.68 29.14 -6.39
N SER A 144 -16.53 29.60 -6.88
CA SER A 144 -15.37 28.74 -7.18
C SER A 144 -14.63 28.36 -5.89
N THR A 145 -14.09 27.15 -5.88
CA THR A 145 -13.18 26.65 -4.85
C THR A 145 -11.72 26.75 -5.32
N GLU A 146 -10.79 26.32 -4.49
CA GLU A 146 -9.37 26.23 -4.88
C GLU A 146 -9.08 24.97 -5.74
N ILE A 147 -10.00 24.03 -5.80
CA ILE A 147 -9.87 22.73 -6.50
C ILE A 147 -10.00 22.94 -8.02
N LEU A 148 -9.11 22.34 -8.81
CA LEU A 148 -9.23 22.28 -10.28
C LEU A 148 -10.36 21.33 -10.69
N SER A 149 -11.11 21.73 -11.73
CA SER A 149 -12.19 20.93 -12.28
C SER A 149 -11.68 19.69 -13.03
N ALA A 150 -12.18 18.51 -12.67
CA ALA A 150 -11.90 17.27 -13.38
C ALA A 150 -12.51 17.22 -14.79
N PHE A 151 -13.41 18.12 -15.11
CA PHE A 151 -14.05 18.24 -16.42
C PHE A 151 -13.24 19.08 -17.42
N SER A 152 -12.14 19.68 -16.97
CA SER A 152 -11.24 20.47 -17.81
C SER A 152 -10.29 19.56 -18.59
N THR A 153 -10.49 19.46 -19.90
CA THR A 153 -9.54 18.78 -20.80
C THR A 153 -8.18 19.47 -20.81
N ALA A 154 -8.14 20.81 -20.69
CA ALA A 154 -6.90 21.57 -20.65
C ALA A 154 -6.06 21.23 -19.41
N THR A 155 -6.70 21.08 -18.24
CA THR A 155 -6.03 20.64 -16.99
C THR A 155 -5.50 19.23 -17.15
N ARG A 156 -6.36 18.30 -17.57
CA ARG A 156 -5.99 16.89 -17.77
C ARG A 156 -4.81 16.72 -18.74
N ASP A 157 -4.88 17.40 -19.88
CA ASP A 157 -3.87 17.23 -20.93
C ASP A 157 -2.53 17.88 -20.53
N ALA A 158 -2.56 18.97 -19.76
CA ALA A 158 -1.35 19.61 -19.23
C ALA A 158 -0.67 18.74 -18.16
N ASP A 159 -1.45 18.19 -17.21
CA ASP A 159 -0.98 17.28 -16.19
C ASP A 159 -0.43 15.98 -16.79
N ALA A 160 -1.19 15.34 -17.69
CA ALA A 160 -0.77 14.12 -18.38
C ALA A 160 0.54 14.32 -19.17
N ARG A 161 0.73 15.49 -19.79
CA ARG A 161 1.99 15.84 -20.48
C ARG A 161 3.16 15.95 -19.48
N ALA A 162 2.97 16.62 -18.36
CA ALA A 162 4.00 16.78 -17.33
C ALA A 162 4.35 15.44 -16.70
N PHE A 163 3.35 14.64 -16.36
CA PHE A 163 3.52 13.29 -15.83
C PHE A 163 4.25 12.35 -16.83
N ALA A 164 3.87 12.34 -18.10
CA ALA A 164 4.56 11.56 -19.14
C ALA A 164 6.01 12.02 -19.34
N ALA A 165 6.30 13.32 -19.23
CA ALA A 165 7.66 13.85 -19.28
C ALA A 165 8.50 13.34 -18.11
N LEU A 166 7.95 13.31 -16.87
CA LEU A 166 8.61 12.72 -15.70
C LEU A 166 8.91 11.23 -15.94
N LEU A 167 7.95 10.45 -16.41
CA LEU A 167 8.15 9.02 -16.69
C LEU A 167 9.20 8.78 -17.79
N SER A 168 9.23 9.63 -18.82
CA SER A 168 10.27 9.59 -19.85
C SER A 168 11.66 9.88 -19.29
N HIS A 169 11.76 10.86 -18.39
CA HIS A 169 13.01 11.17 -17.70
C HIS A 169 13.47 10.03 -16.79
N ILE A 170 12.56 9.45 -15.98
CA ILE A 170 12.85 8.27 -15.16
C ILE A 170 13.40 7.13 -16.04
N LYS A 171 12.74 6.81 -17.14
CA LYS A 171 13.22 5.79 -18.09
C LYS A 171 14.64 6.05 -18.55
N ALA A 172 14.96 7.30 -18.89
CA ALA A 172 16.28 7.68 -19.39
C ALA A 172 17.38 7.51 -18.31
N VAL A 173 17.09 7.83 -17.04
CA VAL A 173 18.11 7.90 -15.98
C VAL A 173 18.08 6.70 -15.03
N ASP A 174 17.01 5.90 -14.99
CA ASP A 174 16.80 4.82 -13.99
C ASP A 174 16.50 3.43 -14.56
N ALA A 175 16.18 3.27 -15.85
CA ALA A 175 15.76 1.98 -16.41
C ALA A 175 16.76 0.82 -16.21
N LYS A 176 18.05 1.12 -15.96
CA LYS A 176 19.09 0.13 -15.71
C LYS A 176 19.28 -0.21 -14.23
N GLN A 177 18.69 0.55 -13.32
CA GLN A 177 18.90 0.43 -11.87
C GLN A 177 17.62 0.11 -11.12
N SER A 178 16.47 0.44 -11.68
CA SER A 178 15.15 0.22 -11.06
C SER A 178 15.12 0.73 -9.62
N THR A 179 15.59 1.98 -9.43
CA THR A 179 15.51 2.66 -8.15
C THR A 179 14.07 3.08 -7.88
N VAL A 180 13.39 3.63 -8.90
CA VAL A 180 11.95 3.90 -8.89
C VAL A 180 11.23 2.59 -9.26
N VAL A 181 10.38 2.11 -8.35
CA VAL A 181 9.73 0.80 -8.50
C VAL A 181 8.22 0.89 -8.72
N MET A 182 7.60 1.99 -8.36
CA MET A 182 6.16 2.24 -8.51
C MET A 182 5.87 3.74 -8.46
N VAL A 183 4.74 4.18 -8.98
CA VAL A 183 4.32 5.59 -8.97
C VAL A 183 2.86 5.69 -8.51
N GLN A 184 2.61 6.58 -7.56
CA GLN A 184 1.27 7.05 -7.21
C GLN A 184 0.88 8.17 -8.17
N VAL A 185 -0.33 8.10 -8.70
CA VAL A 185 -0.88 9.12 -9.61
C VAL A 185 -1.84 9.98 -8.83
N GLU A 186 -1.53 11.25 -8.69
CA GLU A 186 -2.19 12.18 -7.78
C GLU A 186 -2.08 11.75 -6.29
N ASN A 187 -2.72 12.46 -5.39
CA ASN A 187 -2.79 12.07 -4.00
C ASN A 187 -4.15 12.42 -3.38
N GLU A 188 -4.78 11.41 -2.76
CA GLU A 188 -6.03 11.54 -2.04
C GLU A 188 -7.07 12.38 -2.79
N ILE A 189 -7.30 12.02 -4.07
CA ILE A 189 -8.28 12.69 -4.91
C ILE A 189 -9.66 12.58 -4.26
N GLY A 190 -10.35 13.70 -4.15
CA GLY A 190 -11.70 13.73 -3.62
C GLY A 190 -12.34 15.11 -3.71
N MET A 191 -13.66 15.16 -3.66
CA MET A 191 -14.42 16.39 -3.71
C MET A 191 -14.78 16.85 -2.30
N LEU A 192 -14.55 18.14 -2.03
CA LEU A 192 -14.94 18.87 -0.83
C LEU A 192 -15.41 20.28 -1.20
N PRO A 193 -16.31 20.90 -0.46
CA PRO A 193 -17.15 20.39 0.65
C PRO A 193 -18.51 19.85 0.17
N VAL A 194 -18.58 19.33 -1.04
CA VAL A 194 -19.79 18.79 -1.70
C VAL A 194 -19.50 17.47 -2.35
N ALA A 195 -20.53 16.65 -2.64
CA ALA A 195 -20.35 15.33 -3.24
C ALA A 195 -19.94 15.37 -4.74
N ARG A 196 -20.24 16.48 -5.46
CA ARG A 196 -19.85 16.69 -6.86
C ARG A 196 -19.61 18.16 -7.18
N GLU A 197 -19.01 18.43 -8.32
CA GLU A 197 -18.95 19.77 -8.93
C GLU A 197 -20.31 20.19 -9.49
N TYR A 198 -20.59 21.52 -9.49
CA TYR A 198 -21.82 22.14 -9.98
C TYR A 198 -21.58 23.13 -11.13
N GLY A 199 -20.43 23.12 -11.79
CA GLY A 199 -20.17 23.89 -13.00
C GLY A 199 -21.09 23.45 -14.16
N ALA A 200 -21.19 24.28 -15.19
CA ALA A 200 -22.12 24.04 -16.32
C ALA A 200 -21.89 22.66 -16.96
N GLU A 201 -20.65 22.29 -17.24
CA GLU A 201 -20.32 20.99 -17.84
C GLU A 201 -20.61 19.84 -16.89
N ALA A 202 -20.27 19.96 -15.61
CA ALA A 202 -20.57 18.95 -14.61
C ALA A 202 -22.08 18.72 -14.48
N ASN A 203 -22.89 19.77 -14.47
CA ASN A 203 -24.36 19.66 -14.43
C ASN A 203 -24.91 19.01 -15.70
N ARG A 204 -24.39 19.37 -16.86
CA ARG A 204 -24.78 18.74 -18.14
C ARG A 204 -24.52 17.23 -18.12
N LEU A 205 -23.30 16.81 -17.73
CA LEU A 205 -22.90 15.40 -17.67
C LEU A 205 -23.61 14.62 -16.56
N PHE A 206 -23.96 15.27 -15.46
CA PHE A 206 -24.73 14.62 -14.38
C PHE A 206 -26.18 14.32 -14.82
N ALA A 207 -26.74 15.16 -15.67
CA ALA A 207 -28.06 14.95 -16.27
C ALA A 207 -28.04 13.96 -17.46
N ASP A 208 -26.87 13.59 -17.95
CA ASP A 208 -26.71 12.62 -19.04
C ASP A 208 -26.76 11.18 -18.50
N ARG A 209 -26.80 10.22 -19.42
CA ARG A 209 -26.84 8.78 -19.07
C ARG A 209 -25.54 8.32 -18.42
N VAL A 210 -25.65 7.40 -17.47
CA VAL A 210 -24.50 6.67 -16.93
C VAL A 210 -23.79 5.93 -18.06
N PRO A 211 -22.45 6.03 -18.17
CA PRO A 211 -21.70 5.38 -19.24
C PRO A 211 -21.92 3.86 -19.27
N ALA A 212 -22.21 3.32 -20.45
CA ALA A 212 -22.49 1.90 -20.63
C ALA A 212 -21.32 0.99 -20.21
N GLU A 213 -20.09 1.48 -20.27
CA GLU A 213 -18.90 0.76 -19.81
C GLU A 213 -18.91 0.58 -18.28
N LEU A 214 -19.33 1.59 -17.51
CA LEU A 214 -19.51 1.47 -16.07
C LEU A 214 -20.59 0.43 -15.75
N MET A 215 -21.74 0.50 -16.44
CA MET A 215 -22.83 -0.43 -16.19
C MET A 215 -22.45 -1.88 -16.52
N ARG A 216 -21.71 -2.11 -17.60
CA ARG A 216 -21.18 -3.46 -17.92
C ARG A 216 -20.21 -3.96 -16.86
N HIS A 217 -19.34 -3.10 -16.36
CA HIS A 217 -18.41 -3.48 -15.31
C HIS A 217 -19.13 -3.83 -14.00
N LEU A 218 -20.09 -3.00 -13.57
CA LEU A 218 -20.90 -3.27 -12.38
C LEU A 218 -21.68 -4.58 -12.49
N ASP A 219 -22.23 -4.88 -13.67
CA ASP A 219 -22.93 -6.15 -13.90
C ASP A 219 -21.96 -7.35 -13.77
N ALA A 220 -20.77 -7.25 -14.35
CA ALA A 220 -19.73 -8.29 -14.27
C ALA A 220 -19.13 -8.44 -12.87
N SER A 221 -19.10 -7.38 -12.08
CA SER A 221 -18.48 -7.32 -10.74
C SER A 221 -19.49 -7.50 -9.57
N ARG A 222 -20.72 -7.92 -9.82
CA ARG A 222 -21.77 -8.12 -8.79
C ARG A 222 -21.34 -8.98 -7.60
N VAL A 223 -20.39 -9.88 -7.79
CA VAL A 223 -19.83 -10.73 -6.72
C VAL A 223 -19.18 -9.91 -5.60
N HIS A 224 -18.71 -8.72 -5.87
CA HIS A 224 -18.08 -7.85 -4.88
C HIS A 224 -19.07 -7.24 -3.88
N GLN A 225 -20.34 -7.09 -4.28
CA GLN A 225 -21.42 -6.53 -3.44
C GLN A 225 -21.03 -5.23 -2.72
N THR A 226 -20.32 -4.33 -3.41
CA THR A 226 -19.93 -3.03 -2.85
C THR A 226 -21.16 -2.17 -2.52
N GLY A 227 -20.93 -1.06 -1.79
CA GLY A 227 -22.02 -0.11 -1.47
C GLY A 227 -22.75 0.37 -2.73
N LEU A 228 -22.02 0.59 -3.84
CA LEU A 228 -22.62 1.01 -5.10
C LEU A 228 -23.51 -0.09 -5.71
N HIS A 229 -23.13 -1.38 -5.63
CA HIS A 229 -23.99 -2.48 -6.09
C HIS A 229 -25.29 -2.55 -5.30
N LYS A 230 -25.24 -2.32 -4.00
CA LYS A 230 -26.44 -2.28 -3.14
C LYS A 230 -27.34 -1.13 -3.54
N LEU A 231 -26.78 0.07 -3.67
CA LEU A 231 -27.51 1.27 -4.11
C LEU A 231 -28.18 1.04 -5.47
N TRP A 232 -27.46 0.47 -6.44
CA TRP A 232 -27.99 0.11 -7.74
C TRP A 232 -29.14 -0.91 -7.67
N ALA A 233 -29.00 -1.95 -6.85
CA ALA A 233 -30.05 -2.96 -6.65
C ALA A 233 -31.31 -2.37 -5.99
N GLU A 234 -31.15 -1.48 -5.02
CA GLU A 234 -32.26 -0.77 -4.34
C GLU A 234 -33.06 0.11 -5.32
N GLN A 235 -32.41 0.61 -6.39
CA GLN A 235 -33.04 1.37 -7.47
C GLN A 235 -33.58 0.47 -8.61
N GLY A 236 -33.72 -0.84 -8.35
CA GLY A 236 -34.28 -1.81 -9.30
C GLY A 236 -33.29 -2.35 -10.33
N GLY A 237 -32.00 -2.09 -10.19
CA GLY A 237 -30.95 -2.69 -11.03
C GLY A 237 -31.03 -2.28 -12.50
N LYS A 238 -31.43 -1.05 -12.80
CA LYS A 238 -31.56 -0.53 -14.17
C LYS A 238 -30.25 -0.61 -14.92
N SER A 239 -30.28 -1.11 -16.16
CA SER A 239 -29.10 -1.24 -17.00
C SER A 239 -28.71 0.06 -17.72
N GLU A 240 -29.60 1.05 -17.75
CA GLU A 240 -29.41 2.36 -18.37
C GLU A 240 -30.29 3.43 -17.69
N GLY A 241 -29.93 4.66 -17.81
CA GLY A 241 -30.60 5.82 -17.24
C GLY A 241 -29.62 6.93 -16.87
N THR A 242 -30.12 8.03 -16.36
CA THR A 242 -29.30 9.08 -15.74
C THR A 242 -28.71 8.60 -14.41
N TRP A 243 -27.77 9.34 -13.85
CA TRP A 243 -27.15 8.99 -12.57
C TRP A 243 -28.16 8.82 -11.45
N THR A 244 -29.17 9.70 -11.39
CA THR A 244 -30.25 9.63 -10.39
C THR A 244 -31.26 8.52 -10.67
N GLU A 245 -31.55 8.22 -11.94
CA GLU A 245 -32.42 7.08 -12.28
C GLU A 245 -31.80 5.73 -11.98
N VAL A 246 -30.46 5.60 -12.07
CA VAL A 246 -29.73 4.34 -11.86
C VAL A 246 -29.33 4.15 -10.41
N PHE A 247 -28.88 5.20 -9.73
CA PHE A 247 -28.33 5.14 -8.37
C PHE A 247 -29.17 5.88 -7.32
N GLY A 248 -30.31 6.46 -7.68
CA GLY A 248 -31.17 7.22 -6.77
C GLY A 248 -30.79 8.69 -6.65
N GLU A 249 -31.67 9.46 -6.05
CA GLU A 249 -31.43 10.87 -5.76
C GLU A 249 -30.48 11.03 -4.57
N GLY A 250 -29.67 12.11 -4.56
CA GLY A 250 -28.84 12.53 -3.44
C GLY A 250 -27.35 12.34 -3.62
N ASP A 251 -26.62 12.43 -2.49
CA ASP A 251 -25.17 12.55 -2.50
C ASP A 251 -24.45 11.26 -2.93
N ALA A 252 -25.05 10.09 -2.76
CA ALA A 252 -24.44 8.83 -3.15
C ALA A 252 -24.32 8.69 -4.68
N SER A 253 -25.34 9.10 -5.44
CA SER A 253 -25.28 9.16 -6.91
C SER A 253 -24.32 10.26 -7.39
N ALA A 254 -24.32 11.39 -6.71
CA ALA A 254 -23.38 12.48 -6.96
C ALA A 254 -21.91 12.08 -6.73
N GLU A 255 -21.65 11.30 -5.68
CA GLU A 255 -20.33 10.74 -5.40
C GLU A 255 -19.89 9.71 -6.44
N ALA A 256 -20.79 8.82 -6.85
CA ALA A 256 -20.50 7.85 -7.92
C ALA A 256 -20.15 8.54 -9.26
N PHE A 257 -20.88 9.61 -9.61
CA PHE A 257 -20.56 10.48 -10.73
C PHE A 257 -19.17 11.11 -10.62
N THR A 258 -18.84 11.65 -9.45
CA THR A 258 -17.53 12.26 -9.18
C THR A 258 -16.43 11.22 -9.30
N ALA A 259 -16.59 10.03 -8.72
CA ALA A 259 -15.63 8.93 -8.81
C ALA A 259 -15.35 8.50 -10.25
N TRP A 260 -16.41 8.43 -11.08
CA TRP A 260 -16.25 8.12 -12.50
C TRP A 260 -15.39 9.17 -13.21
N HIS A 261 -15.67 10.44 -13.05
CA HIS A 261 -14.93 11.49 -13.76
C HIS A 261 -13.50 11.67 -13.24
N TYR A 262 -13.26 11.50 -11.94
CA TYR A 262 -11.90 11.43 -11.38
C TYR A 262 -11.12 10.24 -11.94
N SER A 263 -11.73 9.06 -11.97
CA SER A 263 -11.06 7.88 -12.52
C SER A 263 -10.72 8.05 -14.01
N ARG A 264 -11.60 8.68 -14.82
CA ARG A 264 -11.33 8.97 -16.23
C ARG A 264 -10.21 10.01 -16.43
N PHE A 265 -10.11 11.00 -15.54
CA PHE A 265 -9.00 11.95 -15.55
C PHE A 265 -7.68 11.21 -15.30
N VAL A 266 -7.62 10.42 -14.22
CA VAL A 266 -6.45 9.63 -13.85
C VAL A 266 -6.07 8.62 -14.93
N GLU A 267 -7.04 7.96 -15.57
CA GLU A 267 -6.78 7.05 -16.70
C GLU A 267 -5.97 7.72 -17.80
N ALA A 268 -6.27 8.97 -18.13
CA ALA A 268 -5.53 9.70 -19.14
C ALA A 268 -4.05 9.90 -18.74
N LEU A 269 -3.78 10.20 -17.46
CA LEU A 269 -2.42 10.32 -16.93
C LEU A 269 -1.71 8.96 -16.96
N VAL A 270 -2.37 7.91 -16.50
CA VAL A 270 -1.82 6.55 -16.44
C VAL A 270 -1.46 6.04 -17.83
N VAL A 271 -2.35 6.21 -18.81
CA VAL A 271 -2.09 5.81 -20.21
C VAL A 271 -0.90 6.56 -20.78
N ALA A 272 -0.82 7.89 -20.58
CA ALA A 272 0.30 8.69 -21.04
C ALA A 272 1.62 8.31 -20.34
N GLY A 273 1.57 8.10 -19.02
CA GLY A 273 2.72 7.67 -18.22
C GLY A 273 3.23 6.29 -18.61
N LYS A 274 2.34 5.30 -18.73
CA LYS A 274 2.71 3.92 -19.13
C LYS A 274 3.24 3.84 -20.57
N ALA A 275 2.75 4.68 -21.48
CA ALA A 275 3.31 4.79 -22.82
C ALA A 275 4.77 5.29 -22.80
N ALA A 276 5.12 6.16 -21.86
CA ALA A 276 6.49 6.64 -21.66
C ALA A 276 7.38 5.61 -20.96
N TYR A 277 6.95 5.14 -19.79
CA TYR A 277 7.63 4.11 -19.00
C TYR A 277 6.63 3.31 -18.14
N PRO A 278 6.39 2.02 -18.45
CA PRO A 278 5.29 1.23 -17.88
C PRO A 278 5.60 0.69 -16.48
N LEU A 279 5.93 1.58 -15.53
CA LEU A 279 6.01 1.23 -14.12
C LEU A 279 4.63 0.87 -13.56
N PRO A 280 4.54 0.04 -12.51
CA PRO A 280 3.31 -0.12 -11.75
C PRO A 280 2.80 1.22 -11.23
N MET A 281 1.50 1.47 -11.37
CA MET A 281 0.86 2.72 -10.99
C MET A 281 -0.36 2.47 -10.11
N TYR A 282 -0.54 3.30 -9.09
CA TYR A 282 -1.68 3.24 -8.18
C TYR A 282 -2.24 4.63 -7.86
N VAL A 283 -3.42 4.64 -7.27
CA VAL A 283 -4.01 5.81 -6.60
C VAL A 283 -4.34 5.45 -5.15
N ASN A 284 -4.30 6.45 -4.27
CA ASN A 284 -4.62 6.31 -2.87
C ASN A 284 -5.93 7.03 -2.49
N ALA A 285 -6.54 6.62 -1.39
CA ALA A 285 -7.80 7.16 -0.90
C ALA A 285 -7.65 7.71 0.52
N ALA A 286 -8.00 8.99 0.71
CA ALA A 286 -8.39 9.47 2.02
C ALA A 286 -9.74 8.84 2.39
N LEU A 287 -9.72 7.95 3.38
CA LEU A 287 -10.89 7.12 3.70
C LEU A 287 -12.05 7.95 4.28
N ASN A 288 -13.25 7.54 3.95
CA ASN A 288 -14.46 8.10 4.52
C ASN A 288 -14.62 7.68 5.99
N ARG A 289 -15.17 8.61 6.79
CA ARG A 289 -15.51 8.38 8.20
C ARG A 289 -16.91 7.81 8.33
N MET A 290 -17.13 6.98 9.37
CA MET A 290 -18.49 6.55 9.72
C MET A 290 -19.40 7.74 10.00
N ASN A 291 -20.67 7.61 9.67
CA ASN A 291 -21.71 8.64 9.87
C ASN A 291 -21.42 9.99 9.20
N LYS A 292 -20.58 10.02 8.16
CA LYS A 292 -20.34 11.16 7.30
C LYS A 292 -20.92 10.92 5.92
N ALA A 293 -21.62 11.95 5.41
CA ALA A 293 -22.13 11.94 4.03
C ALA A 293 -21.06 12.37 3.03
N PRO A 294 -21.20 12.01 1.75
CA PRO A 294 -20.36 12.54 0.69
C PRO A 294 -20.36 14.08 0.71
N GLY A 295 -19.15 14.68 0.58
CA GLY A 295 -18.92 16.11 0.77
C GLY A 295 -18.42 16.46 2.17
N GLU A 296 -18.63 15.64 3.18
CA GLU A 296 -18.04 15.79 4.51
C GLU A 296 -16.67 15.06 4.66
N TYR A 297 -16.29 14.30 3.64
CA TYR A 297 -14.98 13.66 3.45
C TYR A 297 -14.59 13.81 1.98
N PRO A 298 -13.31 13.59 1.59
CA PRO A 298 -12.90 13.60 0.18
C PRO A 298 -13.68 12.57 -0.65
N SER A 299 -14.73 13.03 -1.32
CA SER A 299 -15.72 12.17 -1.98
C SER A 299 -15.31 11.81 -3.40
N GLY A 300 -15.62 10.58 -3.84
CA GLY A 300 -15.33 10.13 -5.20
C GLY A 300 -13.90 9.62 -5.40
N GLY A 301 -13.05 9.57 -4.37
CA GLY A 301 -11.78 8.86 -4.40
C GLY A 301 -11.95 7.34 -4.52
N PRO A 302 -10.86 6.55 -4.58
CA PRO A 302 -10.93 5.08 -4.66
C PRO A 302 -11.34 4.44 -3.33
N LEU A 303 -12.48 4.87 -2.80
CA LEU A 303 -13.07 4.41 -1.56
C LEU A 303 -13.59 2.97 -1.68
N PRO A 304 -13.70 2.21 -0.57
CA PRO A 304 -14.12 0.80 -0.62
C PRO A 304 -15.44 0.55 -1.35
N HIS A 305 -16.39 1.46 -1.27
CA HIS A 305 -17.68 1.36 -1.96
C HIS A 305 -17.67 1.78 -3.43
N LEU A 306 -16.58 2.43 -3.87
CA LEU A 306 -16.39 2.95 -5.23
C LEU A 306 -15.30 2.22 -6.03
N LEU A 307 -14.66 1.17 -5.47
CA LEU A 307 -13.55 0.47 -6.13
C LEU A 307 -13.93 -0.01 -7.54
N ASP A 308 -15.18 -0.48 -7.74
CA ASP A 308 -15.63 -0.93 -9.06
C ASP A 308 -15.85 0.21 -10.05
N VAL A 309 -16.17 1.42 -9.59
CA VAL A 309 -16.19 2.62 -10.44
C VAL A 309 -14.77 2.95 -10.92
N TRP A 310 -13.81 2.93 -10.01
CA TRP A 310 -12.41 3.19 -10.32
C TRP A 310 -11.80 2.13 -11.25
N LYS A 311 -12.10 0.84 -11.03
CA LYS A 311 -11.67 -0.26 -11.92
C LYS A 311 -12.27 -0.13 -13.32
N ALA A 312 -13.52 0.34 -13.44
CA ALA A 312 -14.14 0.61 -14.73
C ALA A 312 -13.58 1.85 -15.40
N GLY A 313 -13.39 2.94 -14.66
CA GLY A 313 -13.00 4.25 -15.19
C GLY A 313 -11.51 4.40 -15.45
N ALA A 314 -10.66 3.69 -14.72
CA ALA A 314 -9.21 3.71 -14.86
C ALA A 314 -8.63 2.28 -14.94
N PRO A 315 -8.97 1.51 -16.00
CA PRO A 315 -8.56 0.11 -16.13
C PRO A 315 -7.05 -0.09 -16.29
N SER A 316 -6.31 0.96 -16.65
CA SER A 316 -4.84 0.91 -16.76
C SER A 316 -4.12 1.03 -15.43
N LEU A 317 -4.80 1.38 -14.32
CA LEU A 317 -4.23 1.34 -12.98
C LEU A 317 -3.99 -0.10 -12.52
N ASP A 318 -2.87 -0.32 -11.83
CA ASP A 318 -2.52 -1.63 -11.29
C ASP A 318 -3.16 -1.86 -9.92
N LEU A 319 -3.22 -0.84 -9.06
CA LEU A 319 -3.70 -0.93 -7.68
C LEU A 319 -4.57 0.27 -7.29
N LEU A 320 -5.47 0.01 -6.33
CA LEU A 320 -6.20 1.01 -5.56
C LEU A 320 -5.80 0.82 -4.09
N ALA A 321 -5.31 1.86 -3.43
CA ALA A 321 -4.67 1.76 -2.13
C ALA A 321 -5.36 2.64 -1.07
N PRO A 322 -5.42 2.22 0.22
CA PRO A 322 -5.97 3.02 1.29
C PRO A 322 -4.91 3.80 2.06
N ASP A 323 -5.22 5.02 2.47
CA ASP A 323 -4.49 5.75 3.51
C ASP A 323 -5.24 5.61 4.83
N ILE A 324 -4.67 4.83 5.75
CA ILE A 324 -5.38 4.40 6.95
C ILE A 324 -4.85 5.13 8.17
N TYR A 325 -5.60 6.13 8.61
CA TYR A 325 -5.31 6.92 9.83
C TYR A 325 -6.26 6.59 11.00
N PHE A 326 -7.25 5.73 10.77
CA PHE A 326 -8.23 5.35 11.78
C PHE A 326 -7.81 4.14 12.60
N PRO A 327 -8.26 4.01 13.86
CA PRO A 327 -7.89 2.91 14.75
C PRO A 327 -8.27 1.53 14.21
N ASN A 328 -9.39 1.42 13.49
CA ASN A 328 -9.96 0.18 12.94
C ASN A 328 -9.23 -0.31 11.67
N PHE A 329 -7.90 -0.30 11.71
CA PHE A 329 -7.00 -0.69 10.62
C PHE A 329 -7.36 -2.04 10.00
N VAL A 330 -7.63 -3.06 10.83
CA VAL A 330 -7.97 -4.42 10.38
C VAL A 330 -9.17 -4.41 9.43
N ASP A 331 -10.23 -3.71 9.83
CA ASP A 331 -11.49 -3.67 9.07
C ASP A 331 -11.36 -2.86 7.78
N LEU A 332 -10.62 -1.78 7.81
CA LEU A 332 -10.43 -0.90 6.66
C LEU A 332 -9.51 -1.54 5.61
N ALA A 333 -8.36 -2.05 6.03
CA ALA A 333 -7.39 -2.67 5.13
C ALA A 333 -7.96 -3.91 4.42
N ALA A 334 -8.78 -4.70 5.13
CA ALA A 334 -9.41 -5.89 4.56
C ALA A 334 -10.36 -5.58 3.39
N ARG A 335 -10.95 -4.37 3.34
CA ARG A 335 -11.85 -3.96 2.25
C ARG A 335 -11.15 -3.75 0.91
N PHE A 336 -9.84 -3.53 0.92
CA PHE A 336 -9.01 -3.37 -0.27
C PHE A 336 -8.42 -4.69 -0.78
N ARG A 337 -8.47 -5.76 0.03
CA ARG A 337 -8.00 -7.09 -0.37
C ARG A 337 -9.03 -7.76 -1.28
N ARG A 338 -8.76 -7.79 -2.59
CA ARG A 338 -9.62 -8.41 -3.61
C ARG A 338 -8.76 -9.22 -4.56
N ALA A 339 -9.35 -10.19 -5.25
CA ALA A 339 -8.65 -10.99 -6.26
C ALA A 339 -8.10 -10.16 -7.43
N ASP A 340 -8.71 -9.00 -7.70
CA ASP A 340 -8.33 -8.04 -8.73
C ASP A 340 -7.62 -6.80 -8.16
N ASN A 341 -7.29 -6.80 -6.86
CA ASN A 341 -6.61 -5.68 -6.20
C ASN A 341 -5.67 -6.19 -5.11
N ALA A 342 -4.37 -6.23 -5.37
CA ALA A 342 -3.38 -6.54 -4.35
C ALA A 342 -3.31 -5.42 -3.31
N VAL A 343 -2.96 -5.76 -2.08
CA VAL A 343 -2.89 -4.79 -0.99
C VAL A 343 -1.53 -4.08 -1.02
N PHE A 344 -1.58 -2.77 -1.07
CA PHE A 344 -0.48 -1.87 -0.75
C PHE A 344 -1.01 -0.79 0.20
N ILE A 345 -0.31 -0.48 1.26
CA ILE A 345 -0.72 0.54 2.24
C ILE A 345 0.33 1.65 2.22
N PRO A 346 0.13 2.68 1.37
CA PRO A 346 1.10 3.75 1.17
C PRO A 346 1.17 4.69 2.37
N GLU A 347 0.03 4.94 3.06
CA GLU A 347 -0.04 5.73 4.27
C GLU A 347 -0.67 4.91 5.42
N ALA A 348 0.19 4.35 6.27
CA ALA A 348 -0.21 3.46 7.34
C ALA A 348 -0.18 4.16 8.70
N ASN A 349 -1.04 5.17 8.90
CA ASN A 349 -1.06 6.05 10.06
C ASN A 349 0.19 6.95 10.17
N ASN A 350 0.22 7.87 11.11
CA ASN A 350 1.45 8.58 11.46
C ASN A 350 2.46 7.59 12.04
N SER A 351 3.71 7.70 11.62
CA SER A 351 4.79 6.76 11.97
C SER A 351 5.04 6.64 13.48
N ASP A 352 4.60 7.61 14.28
CA ASP A 352 4.80 7.67 15.73
C ASP A 352 3.74 6.91 16.55
N LYS A 353 2.70 6.41 15.91
CA LYS A 353 1.62 5.69 16.61
C LYS A 353 2.09 4.30 17.07
N PRO A 354 1.76 3.91 18.31
CA PRO A 354 2.29 2.69 18.93
C PRO A 354 1.81 1.40 18.27
N GLU A 355 0.65 1.40 17.60
CA GLU A 355 0.06 0.25 16.92
C GLU A 355 0.66 -0.03 15.53
N VAL A 356 1.41 0.91 14.95
CA VAL A 356 1.97 0.81 13.60
C VAL A 356 2.83 -0.45 13.39
N PRO A 357 3.71 -0.84 14.31
CA PRO A 357 4.46 -2.09 14.17
C PRO A 357 3.58 -3.34 14.06
N ALA A 358 2.50 -3.44 14.85
CA ALA A 358 1.55 -4.55 14.79
C ALA A 358 0.75 -4.55 13.47
N ASN A 359 0.41 -3.35 12.96
CA ASN A 359 -0.21 -3.18 11.65
C ASN A 359 0.66 -3.75 10.53
N ALA A 360 1.98 -3.56 10.58
CA ALA A 360 2.91 -4.08 9.57
C ALA A 360 2.90 -5.62 9.52
N PHE A 361 2.97 -6.30 10.68
CA PHE A 361 2.89 -7.76 10.74
C PHE A 361 1.56 -8.28 10.18
N TYR A 362 0.45 -7.60 10.51
CA TYR A 362 -0.87 -7.96 10.00
C TYR A 362 -0.97 -7.74 8.49
N ALA A 363 -0.50 -6.62 7.98
CA ALA A 363 -0.54 -6.30 6.56
C ALA A 363 0.24 -7.34 5.73
N PHE A 364 1.45 -7.66 6.11
CA PHE A 364 2.25 -8.64 5.38
C PHE A 364 1.75 -10.06 5.57
N GLY A 365 1.39 -10.45 6.79
CA GLY A 365 1.03 -11.83 7.11
C GLY A 365 -0.40 -12.19 6.73
N LYS A 366 -1.38 -11.32 7.00
CA LYS A 366 -2.82 -11.62 6.77
C LYS A 366 -3.33 -11.15 5.42
N LEU A 367 -2.87 -9.99 4.97
CA LEU A 367 -3.38 -9.35 3.76
C LEU A 367 -2.50 -9.62 2.53
N ASP A 368 -1.39 -10.33 2.68
CA ASP A 368 -0.40 -10.54 1.62
C ASP A 368 0.07 -9.20 0.98
N ALA A 369 0.19 -8.14 1.79
CA ALA A 369 0.52 -6.82 1.28
C ALA A 369 1.88 -6.79 0.58
N ILE A 370 1.98 -6.09 -0.54
CA ILE A 370 3.24 -5.88 -1.25
C ILE A 370 4.12 -4.82 -0.58
N GLY A 371 3.52 -3.95 0.26
CA GLY A 371 4.22 -2.91 0.98
C GLY A 371 3.38 -2.28 2.08
N PHE A 372 4.07 -1.65 3.01
CA PHE A 372 3.52 -0.95 4.17
C PHE A 372 4.40 0.25 4.50
N SER A 373 3.82 1.46 4.58
CA SER A 373 4.57 2.70 4.68
C SER A 373 3.89 3.70 5.62
N PRO A 374 4.35 3.84 6.86
CA PRO A 374 3.85 4.88 7.76
C PRO A 374 4.24 6.29 7.27
N PHE A 375 3.33 7.25 7.46
CA PHE A 375 3.50 8.65 7.05
C PHE A 375 4.43 9.43 7.98
N SER A 376 5.12 10.43 7.42
CA SER A 376 6.07 11.32 8.12
C SER A 376 7.18 10.51 8.82
N ILE A 377 7.75 9.57 8.07
CA ILE A 377 8.70 8.58 8.60
C ILE A 377 9.98 9.22 9.17
N GLU A 378 10.43 10.34 8.61
CA GLU A 378 11.59 11.07 9.08
C GLU A 378 11.41 11.67 10.48
N SER A 379 10.16 11.90 10.90
CA SER A 379 9.85 12.48 12.22
C SER A 379 10.25 11.59 13.40
N ILE A 380 10.37 10.27 13.15
CA ILE A 380 10.76 9.30 14.18
C ILE A 380 12.18 8.76 13.99
N ALA A 381 12.93 9.28 13.02
CA ALA A 381 14.25 8.76 12.66
C ALA A 381 15.29 8.84 13.81
N ASP A 382 15.10 9.77 14.76
CA ASP A 382 15.94 9.95 15.95
C ASP A 382 15.33 9.34 17.22
N ARG A 383 14.14 8.73 17.17
CA ARG A 383 13.46 8.16 18.33
C ARG A 383 14.21 7.00 18.94
N LYS A 384 14.24 6.96 20.28
CA LYS A 384 14.77 5.84 21.05
C LYS A 384 13.93 5.65 22.32
N PRO A 385 13.30 4.48 22.56
CA PRO A 385 13.23 3.34 21.64
C PRO A 385 12.43 3.66 20.34
N ASN A 386 12.68 2.89 19.29
CA ASN A 386 11.94 2.98 18.02
C ASN A 386 11.32 1.62 17.67
N PRO A 387 10.09 1.33 18.14
CA PRO A 387 9.45 0.03 17.93
C PRO A 387 9.21 -0.31 16.44
N LEU A 388 9.05 0.68 15.58
CA LEU A 388 8.91 0.44 14.14
C LEU A 388 10.24 -0.05 13.54
N ALA A 389 11.36 0.55 13.92
CA ALA A 389 12.68 0.09 13.49
C ALA A 389 12.97 -1.35 13.92
N ASP A 390 12.57 -1.70 15.17
CA ASP A 390 12.71 -3.06 15.72
C ASP A 390 11.81 -4.06 14.96
N ALA A 391 10.57 -3.70 14.66
CA ALA A 391 9.65 -4.50 13.87
C ALA A 391 10.20 -4.71 12.44
N TYR A 392 10.68 -3.65 11.80
CA TYR A 392 11.26 -3.72 10.46
C TYR A 392 12.56 -4.53 10.43
N ALA A 393 13.36 -4.53 11.51
CA ALA A 393 14.52 -5.41 11.64
C ALA A 393 14.12 -6.90 11.59
N VAL A 394 13.00 -7.28 12.20
CA VAL A 394 12.44 -8.64 12.15
C VAL A 394 11.84 -8.93 10.76
N LEU A 395 10.98 -8.05 10.25
CA LEU A 395 10.31 -8.22 8.96
C LEU A 395 11.30 -8.28 7.79
N ARG A 396 12.39 -7.51 7.85
CA ARG A 396 13.46 -7.57 6.85
C ARG A 396 14.12 -8.94 6.78
N GLN A 397 14.38 -9.55 7.93
CA GLN A 397 14.93 -10.91 8.01
C GLN A 397 13.96 -11.96 7.46
N LEU A 398 12.66 -11.73 7.66
CA LEU A 398 11.59 -12.64 7.25
C LEU A 398 11.14 -12.41 5.80
N SER A 399 11.56 -11.32 5.14
CA SER A 399 11.09 -10.97 3.80
C SER A 399 11.17 -12.11 2.78
N PRO A 400 12.26 -12.94 2.71
CA PRO A 400 12.29 -14.07 1.80
C PRO A 400 11.22 -15.12 2.10
N ALA A 401 10.98 -15.41 3.39
CA ALA A 401 9.95 -16.37 3.80
C ALA A 401 8.54 -15.84 3.54
N ILE A 402 8.28 -14.56 3.84
CA ILE A 402 7.02 -13.87 3.53
C ILE A 402 6.74 -13.94 2.03
N LEU A 403 7.67 -13.49 1.19
CA LEU A 403 7.54 -13.51 -0.27
C LEU A 403 7.30 -14.92 -0.84
N SER A 404 7.93 -15.93 -0.23
CA SER A 404 7.70 -17.34 -0.59
C SER A 404 6.31 -17.86 -0.21
N ALA A 405 5.69 -17.31 0.85
CA ALA A 405 4.41 -17.76 1.39
C ALA A 405 3.20 -16.96 0.87
N GLN A 406 3.42 -15.71 0.40
CA GLN A 406 2.35 -14.82 -0.07
C GLN A 406 1.40 -15.50 -1.07
N GLY A 407 0.10 -15.33 -0.85
CA GLY A 407 -0.95 -15.87 -1.72
C GLY A 407 -1.11 -17.39 -1.72
N LEU A 408 -0.37 -18.14 -0.89
CA LEU A 408 -0.35 -19.60 -0.88
C LEU A 408 -0.98 -20.24 0.37
N ASN A 409 -1.66 -19.48 1.21
CA ASN A 409 -2.24 -19.92 2.50
C ASN A 409 -1.22 -20.60 3.43
N ARG A 410 0.05 -20.19 3.36
CA ARG A 410 1.15 -20.70 4.20
C ARG A 410 1.60 -19.72 5.27
N MET A 411 0.92 -18.59 5.40
CA MET A 411 1.15 -17.63 6.48
C MET A 411 -0.12 -16.94 6.90
N SER A 412 -0.14 -16.40 8.13
CA SER A 412 -1.11 -15.42 8.56
C SER A 412 -0.48 -14.44 9.53
N GLY A 413 -1.03 -13.21 9.56
CA GLY A 413 -0.65 -12.15 10.48
C GLY A 413 -1.75 -11.91 11.50
N PHE A 414 -1.35 -11.58 12.72
CA PHE A 414 -2.24 -11.49 13.87
C PHE A 414 -2.00 -10.19 14.63
N ARG A 415 -3.08 -9.55 15.02
CA ARG A 415 -3.11 -8.43 15.96
C ARG A 415 -4.51 -8.31 16.57
N PRO A 416 -4.68 -7.64 17.72
CA PRO A 416 -6.00 -7.27 18.23
C PRO A 416 -6.75 -6.40 17.23
N ARG A 417 -8.06 -6.58 17.15
CA ARG A 417 -8.92 -5.66 16.40
C ARG A 417 -9.16 -4.43 17.26
N ILE A 418 -8.96 -3.26 16.71
CA ILE A 418 -9.32 -1.99 17.35
C ILE A 418 -10.54 -1.44 16.63
N LEU A 419 -11.54 -1.03 17.37
CA LEU A 419 -12.74 -0.39 16.83
C LEU A 419 -12.48 1.09 16.55
N GLU A 420 -13.42 1.75 15.86
CA GLU A 420 -13.30 3.17 15.52
C GLU A 420 -13.28 4.09 16.77
N ASP A 421 -13.93 3.66 17.87
CA ASP A 421 -13.92 4.32 19.16
C ASP A 421 -12.69 3.99 20.04
N GLU A 422 -11.65 3.41 19.42
CA GLU A 422 -10.41 2.98 20.06
C GLU A 422 -10.54 1.78 21.01
N THR A 423 -11.71 1.17 21.13
CA THR A 423 -11.89 -0.06 21.94
C THR A 423 -11.07 -1.19 21.36
N VAL A 424 -10.20 -1.79 22.19
CA VAL A 424 -9.36 -2.94 21.80
C VAL A 424 -10.10 -4.24 22.03
N ILE A 425 -10.25 -5.05 20.99
CA ILE A 425 -10.79 -6.40 21.03
C ILE A 425 -9.62 -7.38 20.93
N ASP A 426 -9.13 -7.85 22.06
CA ASP A 426 -7.97 -8.73 22.17
C ASP A 426 -8.33 -10.21 22.37
N MET A 427 -9.53 -10.59 21.96
CA MET A 427 -9.97 -11.98 21.93
C MET A 427 -9.01 -12.82 21.06
N PRO A 428 -8.73 -14.08 21.46
CA PRO A 428 -7.91 -14.97 20.66
C PRO A 428 -8.44 -15.17 19.25
N VAL A 429 -7.53 -15.22 18.29
CA VAL A 429 -7.83 -15.44 16.86
C VAL A 429 -7.32 -16.82 16.47
N THR A 430 -8.15 -17.58 15.74
CA THR A 430 -7.79 -18.92 15.25
C THR A 430 -7.74 -18.91 13.72
N GLU A 431 -6.64 -19.44 13.15
CA GLU A 431 -6.41 -19.53 11.71
C GLU A 431 -5.73 -20.86 11.35
N ASP A 432 -6.14 -21.44 10.22
CA ASP A 432 -5.51 -22.63 9.65
C ASP A 432 -4.33 -22.23 8.76
N ILE A 433 -3.14 -22.72 9.08
CA ILE A 433 -1.92 -22.47 8.32
C ILE A 433 -1.22 -23.82 8.07
N GLY A 434 -1.23 -24.27 6.84
CA GLY A 434 -0.66 -25.57 6.48
C GLY A 434 -1.35 -26.72 7.21
N ASN A 435 -0.62 -27.44 8.04
CA ASN A 435 -1.10 -28.67 8.70
C ASN A 435 -1.69 -28.47 10.10
N TYR A 436 -1.74 -27.21 10.59
CA TYR A 436 -2.19 -26.89 11.94
C TYR A 436 -3.16 -25.71 11.96
N SER A 437 -4.11 -25.78 12.88
CA SER A 437 -4.95 -24.66 13.30
C SER A 437 -4.25 -23.97 14.46
N PHE A 438 -3.89 -22.70 14.30
CA PHE A 438 -3.20 -21.91 15.32
C PHE A 438 -4.18 -20.98 16.01
N THR A 439 -4.19 -21.01 17.35
CA THR A 439 -4.89 -20.02 18.15
C THR A 439 -3.87 -19.07 18.76
N VAL A 440 -4.03 -17.78 18.47
CA VAL A 440 -3.15 -16.71 18.93
C VAL A 440 -3.89 -15.84 19.94
N SER A 441 -3.36 -15.80 21.17
CA SER A 441 -3.79 -14.89 22.24
C SER A 441 -2.89 -13.65 22.26
N PHE A 442 -3.47 -12.50 22.54
CA PHE A 442 -2.78 -11.22 22.67
C PHE A 442 -2.55 -10.82 24.12
N ILE A 443 -2.90 -11.68 25.05
CA ILE A 443 -2.65 -11.53 26.49
C ILE A 443 -1.56 -12.51 26.88
N ASP A 444 -0.46 -11.97 27.41
CA ASP A 444 0.64 -12.76 27.94
C ASP A 444 0.39 -13.10 29.40
N PRO A 445 0.19 -14.37 29.77
CA PRO A 445 -0.14 -14.74 31.15
C PRO A 445 0.99 -14.52 32.15
N TRP A 446 2.21 -14.26 31.67
CA TRP A 446 3.40 -14.05 32.51
C TRP A 446 3.73 -12.56 32.74
N THR A 447 3.04 -11.66 32.04
CA THR A 447 3.19 -10.22 32.22
C THR A 447 1.97 -9.67 32.97
N PRO A 448 2.12 -8.85 34.00
CA PRO A 448 1.00 -8.23 34.69
C PRO A 448 0.08 -7.47 33.71
N GLU A 449 -1.23 -7.60 33.84
CA GLU A 449 -2.20 -7.00 32.95
C GLU A 449 -2.00 -5.49 32.79
N ALA A 450 -1.71 -4.80 33.88
CA ALA A 450 -1.48 -3.35 33.91
C ALA A 450 -0.24 -2.90 33.09
N GLU A 451 0.67 -3.81 32.77
CA GLU A 451 1.88 -3.56 32.00
C GLU A 451 1.69 -3.90 30.51
N GLN A 452 0.59 -4.56 30.14
CA GLN A 452 0.31 -4.97 28.78
C GLN A 452 -0.43 -3.86 28.00
N ARG A 453 0.10 -3.55 26.83
CA ARG A 453 -0.54 -2.67 25.85
C ARG A 453 -0.97 -3.51 24.66
N THR A 454 -2.07 -4.25 24.80
CA THR A 454 -2.51 -5.24 23.79
C THR A 454 -2.69 -4.66 22.41
N ALA A 455 -3.05 -3.38 22.27
CA ALA A 455 -3.10 -2.66 20.98
C ALA A 455 -1.78 -2.70 20.19
N THR A 456 -0.62 -2.86 20.88
CA THR A 456 0.71 -2.94 20.27
C THR A 456 1.19 -4.38 20.02
N HIS A 457 0.41 -5.37 20.47
CA HIS A 457 0.74 -6.78 20.31
C HIS A 457 0.41 -7.24 18.89
N GLY A 458 1.24 -8.12 18.36
CA GLY A 458 1.01 -8.68 17.04
C GLY A 458 2.21 -9.47 16.55
N GLY A 459 1.96 -10.23 15.50
CA GLY A 459 2.99 -11.06 14.89
C GLY A 459 2.47 -11.79 13.67
N LEU A 460 3.28 -12.67 13.14
CA LEU A 460 2.93 -13.54 12.02
C LEU A 460 3.47 -14.95 12.22
N ILE A 461 2.82 -15.90 11.55
CA ILE A 461 3.20 -17.32 11.50
C ILE A 461 3.41 -17.67 10.03
N ILE A 462 4.55 -18.26 9.70
CA ILE A 462 4.89 -18.72 8.33
C ILE A 462 5.25 -20.18 8.37
N GLN A 463 4.58 -21.00 7.56
CA GLN A 463 4.95 -22.39 7.33
C GLN A 463 6.18 -22.47 6.41
N THR A 464 7.24 -23.12 6.87
CA THR A 464 8.48 -23.36 6.11
C THR A 464 8.69 -24.81 5.72
N GLY A 465 7.99 -25.72 6.39
CA GLY A 465 7.96 -27.15 6.08
C GLY A 465 6.67 -27.78 6.59
N PRO A 466 6.44 -29.08 6.38
CA PRO A 466 5.19 -29.72 6.82
C PRO A 466 4.88 -29.57 8.31
N GLU A 467 5.91 -29.53 9.15
CA GLU A 467 5.83 -29.37 10.61
C GLU A 467 6.65 -28.18 11.12
N ASP A 468 7.33 -27.45 10.22
CA ASP A 468 8.25 -26.37 10.53
C ASP A 468 7.58 -25.00 10.30
N TYR A 469 7.72 -24.11 11.26
CA TYR A 469 7.14 -22.78 11.25
C TYR A 469 8.12 -21.74 11.78
N LEU A 470 8.04 -20.53 11.21
CA LEU A 470 8.58 -19.31 11.78
C LEU A 470 7.45 -18.54 12.45
N ILE A 471 7.63 -18.20 13.71
CA ILE A 471 6.68 -17.40 14.49
C ILE A 471 7.42 -16.15 14.96
N ALA A 472 6.91 -14.97 14.61
CA ALA A 472 7.58 -13.71 14.87
C ALA A 472 6.61 -12.61 15.29
N GLY A 473 7.08 -11.69 16.13
CA GLY A 473 6.29 -10.57 16.66
C GLY A 473 6.60 -10.29 18.11
N GLN A 474 5.63 -9.75 18.83
CA GLN A 474 5.67 -9.49 20.26
C GLN A 474 4.29 -9.59 20.91
N GLY A 475 4.23 -9.88 22.20
CA GLY A 475 3.00 -9.87 22.99
C GLY A 475 1.97 -10.93 22.54
N ILE A 476 2.41 -12.03 21.97
CA ILE A 476 1.54 -13.11 21.49
C ILE A 476 1.89 -14.45 22.11
N VAL A 477 0.85 -15.22 22.38
CA VAL A 477 0.96 -16.63 22.82
C VAL A 477 0.23 -17.50 21.81
N VAL A 478 0.91 -18.49 21.26
CA VAL A 478 0.45 -19.33 20.16
C VAL A 478 0.31 -20.77 20.59
N THR A 479 -0.86 -21.34 20.37
CA THR A 479 -1.11 -22.79 20.52
C THR A 479 -1.45 -23.38 19.16
N ALA A 480 -1.09 -24.65 18.95
CA ALA A 480 -1.33 -25.37 17.70
C ALA A 480 -2.20 -26.61 17.93
N LYS A 481 -3.12 -26.88 16.99
CA LYS A 481 -3.90 -28.11 16.93
C LYS A 481 -3.78 -28.70 15.54
N PRO A 482 -3.53 -30.02 15.39
CA PRO A 482 -3.45 -30.64 14.08
C PRO A 482 -4.80 -30.54 13.33
N ILE A 483 -4.75 -30.35 12.03
CA ILE A 483 -5.90 -30.47 11.14
C ILE A 483 -5.77 -31.71 10.24
N GLY A 484 -6.91 -32.21 9.74
CA GLY A 484 -6.96 -33.42 8.91
C GLY A 484 -6.82 -34.73 9.70
N THR A 485 -6.48 -35.79 8.99
CA THR A 485 -6.36 -37.16 9.54
C THR A 485 -5.04 -37.35 10.28
N GLY A 486 -5.03 -38.21 11.31
CA GLY A 486 -3.83 -38.58 12.06
C GLY A 486 -3.98 -38.37 13.57
N PRO A 487 -2.89 -38.35 14.35
CA PRO A 487 -2.92 -38.10 15.77
C PRO A 487 -3.51 -36.69 16.07
N PRO A 488 -4.44 -36.58 17.06
CA PRO A 488 -5.22 -35.36 17.27
C PRO A 488 -4.56 -34.28 18.13
N LEU A 489 -3.42 -34.60 18.76
CA LEU A 489 -2.72 -33.68 19.64
C LEU A 489 -1.43 -33.16 18.97
N ALA A 490 -1.09 -31.89 19.24
CA ALA A 490 0.17 -31.30 18.84
C ALA A 490 1.05 -31.06 20.06
N GLY A 491 2.34 -31.35 19.91
CA GLY A 491 3.40 -30.97 20.84
C GLY A 491 4.47 -30.16 20.10
N ILE A 492 5.29 -29.45 20.85
CA ILE A 492 6.47 -28.77 20.35
C ILE A 492 7.65 -29.74 20.42
N ASP A 493 8.20 -30.13 19.26
CA ASP A 493 9.41 -30.93 19.17
C ASP A 493 10.61 -30.10 19.64
N HIS A 494 10.76 -28.91 19.06
CA HIS A 494 11.72 -27.91 19.54
C HIS A 494 11.28 -26.49 19.12
N ALA A 495 11.70 -25.52 19.90
CA ALA A 495 11.54 -24.09 19.62
C ALA A 495 12.87 -23.39 19.87
N TRP A 496 13.42 -22.80 18.82
CA TRP A 496 14.64 -22.01 18.87
C TRP A 496 14.33 -20.53 18.69
N GLU A 497 14.69 -19.70 19.66
CA GLU A 497 14.82 -18.27 19.35
C GLU A 497 16.08 -18.03 18.54
N GLY A 498 16.06 -17.03 17.66
CA GLY A 498 17.21 -16.75 16.82
C GLY A 498 16.97 -15.62 15.83
N ARG A 499 17.83 -15.56 14.85
CA ARG A 499 17.80 -14.54 13.80
C ARG A 499 18.37 -15.08 12.49
N PHE A 500 18.05 -14.41 11.40
CA PHE A 500 18.74 -14.64 10.13
C PHE A 500 19.91 -13.66 9.98
N ASP A 501 21.05 -14.15 9.48
CA ASP A 501 22.18 -13.30 9.12
C ASP A 501 21.93 -12.60 7.76
N GLN A 502 22.90 -11.78 7.33
CA GLN A 502 22.81 -11.06 6.07
C GLN A 502 22.77 -11.97 4.82
N GLN A 503 23.19 -13.23 4.96
CA GLN A 503 23.14 -14.26 3.92
C GLN A 503 21.85 -15.12 3.98
N GLY A 504 20.90 -14.77 4.86
CA GLY A 504 19.64 -15.50 5.06
C GLY A 504 19.80 -16.83 5.78
N ARG A 505 20.93 -17.10 6.47
CA ARG A 505 21.16 -18.31 7.25
C ARG A 505 20.64 -18.14 8.67
N TRP A 506 19.93 -19.14 9.18
CA TRP A 506 19.46 -19.15 10.55
C TRP A 506 20.63 -19.25 11.55
N ILE A 507 20.65 -18.36 12.52
CA ILE A 507 21.55 -18.38 13.67
C ILE A 507 20.72 -18.63 14.91
N SER A 508 20.79 -19.86 15.44
CA SER A 508 20.09 -20.25 16.65
C SER A 508 20.68 -19.53 17.87
N GLY A 509 19.80 -19.01 18.71
CA GLY A 509 20.09 -18.54 20.06
C GLY A 509 19.82 -19.63 21.10
N ARG A 510 18.82 -19.40 21.96
CA ARG A 510 18.44 -20.37 22.99
C ARG A 510 17.44 -21.40 22.46
N LEU A 511 17.61 -22.66 22.87
CA LEU A 511 16.56 -23.66 22.81
C LEU A 511 15.57 -23.37 23.95
N LEU A 512 14.34 -23.10 23.57
CA LEU A 512 13.27 -22.73 24.51
C LEU A 512 12.55 -24.00 24.99
N ASN A 513 12.37 -24.11 26.30
CA ASN A 513 11.61 -25.18 26.92
C ASN A 513 11.17 -24.74 28.33
N GLY A 514 10.51 -25.62 29.09
CA GLY A 514 10.05 -25.33 30.43
C GLY A 514 9.10 -24.13 30.46
N ASP A 515 9.43 -23.11 31.24
CA ASP A 515 8.57 -21.93 31.43
C ASP A 515 8.37 -21.11 30.14
N GLN A 516 9.37 -21.09 29.23
CA GLN A 516 9.29 -20.35 27.96
C GLN A 516 8.27 -20.95 27.00
N THR A 517 7.98 -22.24 27.10
CA THR A 517 7.02 -22.96 26.26
C THR A 517 5.84 -23.53 27.05
N HIS A 518 5.70 -23.18 28.34
CA HIS A 518 4.74 -23.79 29.26
C HIS A 518 4.77 -25.32 29.18
N GLN A 519 5.97 -25.89 29.32
CA GLN A 519 6.22 -27.33 29.23
C GLN A 519 5.81 -27.93 27.86
N GLY A 520 6.12 -27.22 26.77
CA GLY A 520 5.83 -27.66 25.40
C GLY A 520 4.39 -27.46 24.92
N ARG A 521 3.58 -26.61 25.60
CA ARG A 521 2.17 -26.42 25.26
C ARG A 521 1.89 -25.19 24.42
N HIS A 522 2.76 -24.17 24.45
CA HIS A 522 2.59 -22.97 23.65
C HIS A 522 3.93 -22.35 23.21
N VAL A 523 3.89 -21.54 22.17
CA VAL A 523 4.97 -20.64 21.78
C VAL A 523 4.66 -19.26 22.33
N ARG A 524 5.61 -18.62 23.00
CA ARG A 524 5.44 -17.31 23.63
C ARG A 524 6.44 -16.31 23.07
N LEU A 525 5.95 -15.16 22.63
CA LEU A 525 6.74 -13.98 22.30
C LEU A 525 6.34 -12.88 23.28
N ALA A 526 7.21 -12.57 24.23
CA ALA A 526 6.92 -11.63 25.30
C ALA A 526 6.66 -10.20 24.77
N PRO A 527 5.85 -9.38 25.48
CA PRO A 527 5.70 -7.98 25.17
C PRO A 527 7.01 -7.20 25.24
N GLY A 528 7.12 -6.11 24.47
CA GLY A 528 8.23 -5.15 24.53
C GLY A 528 9.47 -5.51 23.73
N GLN A 529 9.52 -6.70 23.10
CA GLN A 529 10.64 -7.11 22.26
C GLN A 529 10.15 -7.92 21.05
N PHE A 530 10.44 -7.44 19.85
CA PHE A 530 10.20 -8.22 18.64
C PHE A 530 11.20 -9.37 18.53
N GLN A 531 10.69 -10.58 18.26
CA GLN A 531 11.47 -11.83 18.25
C GLN A 531 11.10 -12.68 17.05
N ILE A 532 12.00 -13.62 16.70
CA ILE A 532 11.74 -14.70 15.76
C ILE A 532 12.01 -16.01 16.48
N GLN A 533 11.08 -16.95 16.36
CA GLN A 533 11.25 -18.33 16.83
C GLN A 533 11.05 -19.29 15.64
N GLN A 534 11.98 -20.22 15.49
CA GLN A 534 11.84 -21.37 14.61
C GLN A 534 11.28 -22.52 15.45
N VAL A 535 10.12 -23.03 15.06
CA VAL A 535 9.37 -24.02 15.81
C VAL A 535 9.05 -25.21 14.94
N ARG A 536 9.33 -26.41 15.46
CA ARG A 536 8.85 -27.66 14.88
C ARG A 536 7.80 -28.26 15.80
N PHE A 537 6.66 -28.62 15.19
CA PHE A 537 5.60 -29.35 15.87
C PHE A 537 5.68 -30.84 15.56
N TYR A 538 5.07 -31.66 16.41
CA TYR A 538 4.83 -33.08 16.13
C TYR A 538 3.42 -33.46 16.56
N ARG A 539 2.93 -34.59 16.07
CA ARG A 539 1.59 -35.10 16.40
C ARG A 539 1.69 -36.33 17.28
N TYR A 540 0.79 -36.45 18.28
CA TYR A 540 0.74 -37.60 19.18
C TYR A 540 -0.71 -37.92 19.60
N ARG A 541 -0.86 -39.11 20.26
CA ARG A 541 -2.14 -39.62 20.79
C ARG A 541 -2.09 -39.69 22.32
#